data_93bf4f1497f8cbc2216ad551bd946c1e
#
_entry.id   93bf4f1497f8cbc2216ad551bd946c1e
#
_cell.length_a   1.000
_cell.length_b   1.000
_cell.length_c   1.000
_cell.angle_alpha   90.00
_cell.angle_beta   90.00
_cell.angle_gamma   90.00
#
_symmetry.space_group_name_H-M   'P 1'
#
loop_
_entity.id
_entity.type
_entity.pdbx_description
1 polymer ?
#
loop_
_entity_poly.entity_id
_entity_poly.type
_entity_poly.pdbx_seq_one_letter_code
_entity_poly.pdbx_strand_id
1 'polypeptide(L)'
;MAQKLHQGSSKISISHEAAYHVAITDGFALLDTFIDEKKLKKGLLDDRCGALVTLEGWVRNHNNSRPVEKLTYYGYEALALNQGKLLISEACQRFKIENAIAMHRIGDLNIGDMAVWIGVSAHHRYPAFEACQWLLDAIKADIPVWKQEFYTDSNQSLWLSNNG
;
A
#
# COMPACT_ATOMS: atom_id res chain seq x y z
N MET A 1 -2.95 -26.66 -34.03
CA MET A 1 -2.05 -26.91 -32.88
C MET A 1 -1.71 -25.57 -32.26
N ALA A 2 -2.38 -25.19 -31.15
CA ALA A 2 -2.12 -23.95 -30.43
C ALA A 2 -1.21 -24.28 -29.23
N GLN A 3 0.03 -23.82 -29.26
CA GLN A 3 0.96 -23.94 -28.14
C GLN A 3 0.50 -23.02 -27.00
N LYS A 4 0.17 -23.62 -25.85
CA LYS A 4 0.00 -22.94 -24.57
C LYS A 4 1.35 -22.39 -24.11
N LEU A 5 1.53 -21.07 -24.21
CA LEU A 5 2.60 -20.37 -23.52
C LEU A 5 2.23 -20.32 -22.02
N HIS A 6 2.80 -21.25 -21.25
CA HIS A 6 2.91 -21.12 -19.82
C HIS A 6 4.01 -20.11 -19.52
N GLN A 7 3.66 -18.85 -19.37
CA GLN A 7 4.54 -17.89 -18.70
C GLN A 7 4.41 -18.09 -17.19
N GLY A 8 5.38 -18.82 -16.64
CA GLY A 8 5.60 -18.86 -15.22
C GLY A 8 6.07 -17.49 -14.74
N SER A 9 5.16 -16.69 -14.19
CA SER A 9 5.51 -15.54 -13.37
C SER A 9 6.20 -16.07 -12.13
N SER A 10 7.51 -15.97 -12.04
CA SER A 10 8.26 -16.22 -10.82
C SER A 10 7.89 -15.12 -9.84
N LYS A 11 6.95 -15.41 -8.93
CA LYS A 11 6.70 -14.61 -7.76
C LYS A 11 7.97 -14.66 -6.90
N ILE A 12 8.78 -13.62 -6.96
CA ILE A 12 9.80 -13.39 -5.93
C ILE A 12 9.03 -12.88 -4.72
N SER A 13 8.57 -13.79 -3.89
CA SER A 13 7.92 -13.45 -2.62
C SER A 13 9.02 -12.96 -1.68
N ILE A 14 9.04 -11.66 -1.41
CA ILE A 14 9.86 -11.11 -0.33
C ILE A 14 9.34 -11.68 0.98
N SER A 15 10.22 -12.20 1.84
CA SER A 15 9.82 -12.69 3.15
C SER A 15 9.18 -11.56 3.96
N HIS A 16 8.28 -11.90 4.89
CA HIS A 16 7.62 -10.96 5.78
C HIS A 16 8.62 -9.98 6.44
N GLU A 17 9.69 -10.50 7.03
CA GLU A 17 10.73 -9.67 7.66
C GLU A 17 11.48 -8.78 6.66
N ALA A 18 11.76 -9.27 5.46
CA ALA A 18 12.42 -8.48 4.42
C ALA A 18 11.53 -7.32 3.95
N ALA A 19 10.22 -7.52 3.81
CA ALA A 19 9.28 -6.46 3.43
C ALA A 19 9.26 -5.33 4.49
N TYR A 20 9.27 -5.66 5.78
CA TYR A 20 9.35 -4.65 6.84
C TYR A 20 10.69 -3.91 6.83
N HIS A 21 11.79 -4.63 6.61
CA HIS A 21 13.09 -3.99 6.48
C HIS A 21 13.10 -2.98 5.33
N VAL A 22 12.62 -3.37 4.15
CA VAL A 22 12.51 -2.47 2.98
C VAL A 22 11.60 -1.28 3.29
N ALA A 23 10.43 -1.48 3.91
CA ALA A 23 9.54 -0.38 4.27
C ALA A 23 10.19 0.62 5.23
N ILE A 24 10.93 0.14 6.22
CA ILE A 24 11.59 1.00 7.21
C ILE A 24 12.79 1.74 6.60
N THR A 25 13.58 1.09 5.73
CA THR A 25 14.79 1.68 5.13
C THR A 25 14.51 2.53 3.91
N ASP A 26 13.62 2.09 3.03
CA ASP A 26 13.33 2.70 1.74
C ASP A 26 11.98 3.45 1.71
N GLY A 27 11.22 3.35 2.78
CA GLY A 27 9.95 4.05 2.96
C GLY A 27 8.74 3.36 2.34
N PHE A 28 8.89 2.40 1.43
CA PHE A 28 7.78 1.71 0.78
C PHE A 28 8.05 0.23 0.55
N ALA A 29 7.04 -0.61 0.82
CA ALA A 29 7.08 -2.02 0.47
C ALA A 29 5.70 -2.61 0.13
N LEU A 30 5.70 -3.74 -0.59
CA LEU A 30 4.55 -4.62 -0.77
C LEU A 30 4.63 -5.79 0.21
N LEU A 31 3.48 -6.29 0.66
CA LEU A 31 3.38 -7.39 1.62
C LEU A 31 2.19 -8.30 1.25
N ASP A 32 2.38 -9.61 1.26
CA ASP A 32 1.33 -10.61 0.97
C ASP A 32 0.62 -11.14 2.22
N THR A 33 0.98 -10.64 3.41
CA THR A 33 0.37 -10.99 4.69
C THR A 33 -0.19 -9.76 5.42
N PHE A 34 -0.65 -9.92 6.65
CA PHE A 34 -1.17 -8.81 7.46
C PHE A 34 -0.11 -7.73 7.73
N ILE A 35 -0.53 -6.47 7.88
CA ILE A 35 0.34 -5.34 8.22
C ILE A 35 0.39 -5.19 9.75
N ASP A 36 1.60 -5.23 10.32
CA ASP A 36 1.85 -4.90 11.73
C ASP A 36 2.22 -3.41 11.86
N GLU A 37 1.19 -2.59 12.11
CA GLU A 37 1.36 -1.13 12.24
C GLU A 37 2.25 -0.73 13.42
N LYS A 38 2.33 -1.55 14.47
CA LYS A 38 3.18 -1.26 15.63
C LYS A 38 4.66 -1.33 15.26
N LYS A 39 5.02 -2.29 14.41
CA LYS A 39 6.39 -2.43 13.90
C LYS A 39 6.78 -1.23 13.02
N LEU A 40 5.87 -0.78 12.16
CA LEU A 40 6.09 0.37 11.27
C LEU A 40 6.17 1.69 12.05
N LYS A 41 5.30 1.90 13.04
CA LYS A 41 5.33 3.07 13.91
C LYS A 41 6.67 3.24 14.63
N LYS A 42 7.28 2.15 15.08
CA LYS A 42 8.61 2.19 15.69
C LYS A 42 9.69 2.74 14.73
N GLY A 43 9.59 2.45 13.44
CA GLY A 43 10.49 2.97 12.41
C GLY A 43 10.34 4.47 12.15
N LEU A 44 9.24 5.10 12.61
CA LEU A 44 8.97 6.54 12.47
C LEU A 44 9.25 7.36 13.72
N LEU A 45 9.62 6.71 14.83
CA LEU A 45 9.93 7.43 16.07
C LEU A 45 11.19 8.27 15.90
N ASP A 46 11.06 9.57 16.18
CA ASP A 46 12.15 10.54 16.14
C ASP A 46 11.90 11.64 17.15
N ASP A 47 12.87 11.92 18.02
CA ASP A 47 12.76 12.88 19.12
C ASP A 47 12.57 14.34 18.62
N ARG A 48 12.89 14.61 17.36
CA ARG A 48 12.65 15.90 16.71
C ARG A 48 11.21 16.11 16.25
N CYS A 49 10.40 15.04 16.23
CA CYS A 49 9.04 15.05 15.72
C CYS A 49 8.02 15.24 16.82
N GLY A 50 7.18 16.26 16.67
CA GLY A 50 6.03 16.51 17.52
C GLY A 50 4.72 15.89 17.02
N ALA A 51 4.74 15.31 15.80
CA ALA A 51 3.56 14.71 15.18
C ALA A 51 3.88 13.42 14.47
N LEU A 52 3.03 12.42 14.68
CA LEU A 52 2.92 11.20 13.90
C LEU A 52 1.48 11.08 13.40
N VAL A 53 1.29 11.12 12.08
CA VAL A 53 -0.02 10.89 11.44
C VAL A 53 0.02 9.52 10.77
N THR A 54 -1.02 8.72 11.00
CA THR A 54 -1.17 7.42 10.35
C THR A 54 -2.52 7.30 9.65
N LEU A 55 -2.54 6.59 8.53
CA LEU A 55 -3.74 6.25 7.78
C LEU A 55 -3.75 4.74 7.54
N GLU A 56 -4.91 4.14 7.75
CA GLU A 56 -5.20 2.76 7.44
C GLU A 56 -6.31 2.69 6.39
N GLY A 57 -6.05 2.05 5.27
CA GLY A 57 -7.06 1.77 4.26
C GLY A 57 -7.52 0.31 4.37
N TRP A 58 -8.82 0.10 4.56
CA TRP A 58 -9.41 -1.21 4.79
C TRP A 58 -10.30 -1.66 3.65
N VAL A 59 -10.46 -2.97 3.49
CA VAL A 59 -11.38 -3.55 2.51
C VAL A 59 -12.81 -3.38 3.00
N ARG A 60 -13.62 -2.65 2.21
CA ARG A 60 -15.04 -2.41 2.50
C ARG A 60 -15.92 -3.54 1.98
N ASN A 61 -17.09 -3.72 2.58
CA ASN A 61 -18.07 -4.72 2.16
C ASN A 61 -18.94 -4.29 0.97
N HIS A 62 -18.69 -3.14 0.37
CA HIS A 62 -19.43 -2.61 -0.78
C HIS A 62 -18.56 -1.70 -1.65
N ASN A 63 -18.88 -1.66 -2.94
CA ASN A 63 -18.35 -0.69 -3.91
C ASN A 63 -19.45 -0.36 -4.92
N ASN A 64 -19.69 0.96 -5.18
CA ASN A 64 -20.76 1.43 -6.08
C ASN A 64 -22.13 0.77 -5.81
N SER A 65 -22.51 0.69 -4.54
CA SER A 65 -23.75 0.05 -4.05
C SER A 65 -23.85 -1.45 -4.31
N ARG A 66 -22.77 -2.12 -4.71
CA ARG A 66 -22.71 -3.58 -4.87
C ARG A 66 -22.03 -4.21 -3.65
N PRO A 67 -22.54 -5.33 -3.15
CA PRO A 67 -21.92 -6.03 -2.03
C PRO A 67 -20.65 -6.78 -2.46
N VAL A 68 -19.52 -6.40 -1.87
CA VAL A 68 -18.22 -7.03 -2.10
C VAL A 68 -18.04 -8.20 -1.14
N GLU A 69 -17.59 -9.35 -1.65
CA GLU A 69 -17.25 -10.53 -0.86
C GLU A 69 -15.78 -10.50 -0.41
N LYS A 70 -14.90 -10.26 -1.37
CA LYS A 70 -13.45 -10.17 -1.18
C LYS A 70 -12.83 -9.42 -2.33
N LEU A 71 -11.55 -9.11 -2.21
CA LEU A 71 -10.77 -8.61 -3.33
C LEU A 71 -9.38 -9.25 -3.35
N THR A 72 -8.73 -9.21 -4.52
CA THR A 72 -7.35 -9.62 -4.72
C THR A 72 -6.57 -8.45 -5.30
N TYR A 73 -5.48 -8.07 -4.65
CA TYR A 73 -4.54 -7.10 -5.20
C TYR A 73 -3.41 -7.79 -5.93
N TYR A 74 -3.06 -7.23 -7.06
CA TYR A 74 -1.92 -7.62 -7.90
C TYR A 74 -0.97 -6.43 -8.01
N GLY A 75 0.32 -6.69 -8.06
CA GLY A 75 1.33 -5.65 -8.20
C GLY A 75 2.53 -6.11 -9.01
N TYR A 76 3.12 -5.20 -9.77
CA TYR A 76 4.42 -5.41 -10.39
C TYR A 76 5.51 -4.95 -9.40
N GLU A 77 6.01 -5.89 -8.61
CA GLU A 77 6.77 -5.65 -7.39
C GLU A 77 8.00 -4.75 -7.59
N ALA A 78 8.88 -5.10 -8.55
CA ALA A 78 10.11 -4.33 -8.76
C ALA A 78 9.84 -2.86 -9.12
N LEU A 79 8.83 -2.60 -9.97
CA LEU A 79 8.46 -1.25 -10.37
C LEU A 79 7.75 -0.52 -9.21
N ALA A 80 6.87 -1.22 -8.48
CA ALA A 80 6.17 -0.67 -7.34
C ALA A 80 7.12 -0.21 -6.23
N LEU A 81 8.14 -1.01 -5.91
CA LEU A 81 9.15 -0.65 -4.91
C LEU A 81 9.94 0.59 -5.34
N ASN A 82 10.40 0.65 -6.59
CA ASN A 82 11.13 1.81 -7.10
C ASN A 82 10.26 3.08 -7.08
N GLN A 83 9.04 2.97 -7.58
CA GLN A 83 8.11 4.10 -7.63
C GLN A 83 7.73 4.56 -6.22
N GLY A 84 7.42 3.63 -5.33
CA GLY A 84 7.08 3.94 -3.94
C GLY A 84 8.19 4.67 -3.20
N LYS A 85 9.43 4.24 -3.36
CA LYS A 85 10.61 4.92 -2.80
C LYS A 85 10.74 6.37 -3.30
N LEU A 86 10.50 6.60 -4.60
CA LEU A 86 10.52 7.95 -5.16
C LEU A 86 9.42 8.84 -4.56
N LEU A 87 8.19 8.31 -4.40
CA LEU A 87 7.08 9.04 -3.78
C LEU A 87 7.38 9.41 -2.33
N ILE A 88 7.96 8.52 -1.55
CA ILE A 88 8.37 8.81 -0.17
C ILE A 88 9.42 9.93 -0.15
N SER A 89 10.45 9.85 -1.00
CA SER A 89 11.47 10.88 -1.11
C SER A 89 10.88 12.24 -1.50
N GLU A 90 9.97 12.26 -2.47
CA GLU A 90 9.26 13.47 -2.90
C GLU A 90 8.43 14.07 -1.76
N ALA A 91 7.69 13.24 -1.01
CA ALA A 91 6.90 13.71 0.13
C ALA A 91 7.78 14.38 1.19
N CYS A 92 8.93 13.77 1.53
CA CYS A 92 9.87 14.34 2.49
C CYS A 92 10.37 15.72 2.06
N GLN A 93 10.71 15.89 0.79
CA GLN A 93 11.21 17.15 0.25
C GLN A 93 10.10 18.22 0.13
N ARG A 94 8.94 17.82 -0.41
CA ARG A 94 7.83 18.72 -0.71
C ARG A 94 7.18 19.29 0.55
N PHE A 95 6.92 18.44 1.54
CA PHE A 95 6.23 18.84 2.77
C PHE A 95 7.16 19.11 3.93
N LYS A 96 8.47 18.93 3.75
CA LYS A 96 9.49 19.11 4.79
C LYS A 96 9.17 18.29 6.04
N ILE A 97 8.75 17.06 5.83
CA ILE A 97 8.53 16.07 6.89
C ILE A 97 9.84 15.35 7.19
N GLU A 98 9.92 14.76 8.38
CA GLU A 98 11.13 14.06 8.80
C GLU A 98 11.24 12.69 8.15
N ASN A 99 10.16 11.91 8.18
CA ASN A 99 10.13 10.59 7.57
C ASN A 99 8.70 10.16 7.22
N ALA A 100 8.60 9.24 6.27
CA ALA A 100 7.34 8.56 5.93
C ALA A 100 7.60 7.10 5.58
N ILE A 101 6.65 6.25 5.94
CA ILE A 101 6.62 4.84 5.59
C ILE A 101 5.23 4.52 5.04
N ALA A 102 5.17 3.81 3.92
CA ALA A 102 3.94 3.26 3.39
C ALA A 102 4.11 1.78 3.06
N MET A 103 3.05 1.00 3.30
CA MET A 103 3.01 -0.41 2.98
C MET A 103 1.69 -0.75 2.33
N HIS A 104 1.72 -1.47 1.22
CA HIS A 104 0.53 -1.93 0.52
C HIS A 104 0.49 -3.46 0.47
N ARG A 105 -0.67 -4.06 0.70
CA ARG A 105 -0.86 -5.50 0.57
C ARG A 105 -1.13 -5.89 -0.87
N ILE A 106 -0.63 -7.07 -1.23
CA ILE A 106 -0.97 -7.82 -2.45
C ILE A 106 -1.53 -9.19 -2.05
N GLY A 107 -2.18 -9.87 -3.02
CA GLY A 107 -2.84 -11.15 -2.77
C GLY A 107 -4.30 -10.98 -2.31
N ASP A 108 -4.86 -12.04 -1.75
CA ASP A 108 -6.26 -12.09 -1.34
C ASP A 108 -6.48 -11.35 -0.01
N LEU A 109 -7.51 -10.52 0.01
CA LEU A 109 -7.94 -9.77 1.18
C LEU A 109 -9.44 -9.98 1.43
N ASN A 110 -9.79 -10.22 2.68
CA ASN A 110 -11.15 -10.28 3.13
C ASN A 110 -11.68 -8.90 3.55
N ILE A 111 -12.99 -8.79 3.71
CA ILE A 111 -13.63 -7.61 4.27
C ILE A 111 -13.03 -7.31 5.65
N GLY A 112 -12.64 -6.05 5.87
CA GLY A 112 -12.02 -5.59 7.11
C GLY A 112 -10.50 -5.76 7.16
N ASP A 113 -9.89 -6.45 6.20
CA ASP A 113 -8.44 -6.51 6.13
C ASP A 113 -7.84 -5.14 5.80
N MET A 114 -6.71 -4.81 6.42
CA MET A 114 -5.94 -3.62 6.10
C MET A 114 -5.19 -3.85 4.77
N ALA A 115 -5.49 -3.03 3.77
CA ALA A 115 -4.90 -3.10 2.44
C ALA A 115 -3.69 -2.17 2.28
N VAL A 116 -3.73 -1.01 2.92
CA VAL A 116 -2.66 0.00 2.88
C VAL A 116 -2.49 0.63 4.25
N TRP A 117 -1.25 0.90 4.61
CA TRP A 117 -0.88 1.67 5.78
C TRP A 117 0.12 2.74 5.40
N ILE A 118 -0.09 3.96 5.88
CA ILE A 118 0.81 5.10 5.69
C ILE A 118 1.06 5.74 7.04
N GLY A 119 2.32 6.02 7.35
CA GLY A 119 2.70 6.79 8.52
C GLY A 119 3.66 7.91 8.12
N VAL A 120 3.49 9.08 8.74
CA VAL A 120 4.29 10.27 8.50
C VAL A 120 4.68 10.90 9.82
N SER A 121 5.99 11.09 10.04
CA SER A 121 6.51 11.84 11.19
C SER A 121 7.03 13.21 10.75
N ALA A 122 6.69 14.24 11.50
CA ALA A 122 7.09 15.61 11.23
C ALA A 122 7.22 16.43 12.52
N HIS A 123 7.96 17.54 12.46
CA HIS A 123 8.08 18.46 13.59
C HIS A 123 6.71 18.99 14.04
N HIS A 124 5.80 19.24 13.08
CA HIS A 124 4.46 19.77 13.34
C HIS A 124 3.38 18.97 12.61
N ARG A 125 2.16 19.00 13.17
CA ARG A 125 1.01 18.23 12.66
C ARG A 125 0.60 18.58 11.23
N TYR A 126 0.66 19.85 10.85
CA TYR A 126 0.12 20.32 9.57
C TYR A 126 0.81 19.65 8.36
N PRO A 127 2.15 19.73 8.21
CA PRO A 127 2.83 19.02 7.12
C PRO A 127 2.66 17.49 7.20
N ALA A 128 2.49 16.91 8.39
CA ALA A 128 2.26 15.48 8.51
C ALA A 128 0.90 15.05 7.92
N PHE A 129 -0.17 15.82 8.15
CA PHE A 129 -1.49 15.57 7.54
C PHE A 129 -1.44 15.74 6.02
N GLU A 130 -0.86 16.83 5.53
CA GLU A 130 -0.77 17.09 4.09
C GLU A 130 0.02 16.01 3.35
N ALA A 131 1.17 15.63 3.89
CA ALA A 131 2.01 14.58 3.30
C ALA A 131 1.31 13.21 3.31
N CYS A 132 0.61 12.86 4.40
CA CYS A 132 -0.11 11.60 4.51
C CYS A 132 -1.22 11.49 3.46
N GLN A 133 -2.02 12.55 3.28
CA GLN A 133 -3.06 12.60 2.25
C GLN A 133 -2.44 12.51 0.85
N TRP A 134 -1.45 13.33 0.57
CA TRP A 134 -0.79 13.35 -0.73
C TRP A 134 -0.17 11.99 -1.08
N LEU A 135 0.49 11.33 -0.11
CA LEU A 135 1.07 10.00 -0.31
C LEU A 135 0.00 8.96 -0.67
N LEU A 136 -1.17 8.99 -0.01
CA LEU A 136 -2.25 8.07 -0.36
C LEU A 136 -2.70 8.27 -1.81
N ASP A 137 -2.91 9.53 -2.21
CA ASP A 137 -3.36 9.86 -3.55
C ASP A 137 -2.31 9.46 -4.60
N ALA A 138 -1.03 9.77 -4.36
CA ALA A 138 0.07 9.42 -5.25
C ALA A 138 0.29 7.90 -5.36
N ILE A 139 0.23 7.17 -4.23
CA ILE A 139 0.32 5.70 -4.23
C ILE A 139 -0.80 5.09 -5.07
N LYS A 140 -2.03 5.58 -4.92
CA LYS A 140 -3.17 5.09 -5.72
C LYS A 140 -3.05 5.43 -7.20
N ALA A 141 -2.47 6.57 -7.55
CA ALA A 141 -2.31 7.01 -8.94
C ALA A 141 -1.15 6.33 -9.66
N ASP A 142 0.00 6.19 -8.99
CA ASP A 142 1.28 5.94 -9.66
C ASP A 142 1.86 4.56 -9.40
N ILE A 143 1.51 3.90 -8.27
CA ILE A 143 2.03 2.57 -7.98
C ILE A 143 1.32 1.54 -8.86
N PRO A 144 2.07 0.66 -9.57
CA PRO A 144 1.51 -0.37 -10.45
C PRO A 144 0.90 -1.52 -9.63
N VAL A 145 -0.21 -1.21 -8.97
CA VAL A 145 -1.06 -2.13 -8.22
C VAL A 145 -2.48 -2.00 -8.74
N TRP A 146 -3.14 -3.10 -8.99
CA TRP A 146 -4.54 -3.17 -9.44
C TRP A 146 -5.28 -4.23 -8.65
N LYS A 147 -6.62 -4.14 -8.65
CA LYS A 147 -7.46 -5.04 -7.85
C LYS A 147 -8.51 -5.74 -8.71
N GLN A 148 -8.85 -6.93 -8.28
CA GLN A 148 -9.99 -7.69 -8.75
C GLN A 148 -10.99 -7.81 -7.60
N GLU A 149 -12.19 -7.27 -7.78
CA GLU A 149 -13.27 -7.36 -6.78
C GLU A 149 -14.22 -8.50 -7.12
N PHE A 150 -14.60 -9.24 -6.10
CA PHE A 150 -15.56 -10.34 -6.16
C PHE A 150 -16.84 -9.91 -5.43
N TYR A 151 -17.99 -10.15 -6.04
CA TYR A 151 -19.28 -9.67 -5.55
C TYR A 151 -20.19 -10.82 -5.16
N THR A 152 -20.97 -10.68 -4.08
CA THR A 152 -21.92 -11.69 -3.62
C THR A 152 -23.18 -11.75 -4.48
N ASP A 153 -23.49 -10.69 -5.23
CA ASP A 153 -24.66 -10.56 -6.09
C ASP A 153 -24.48 -11.21 -7.48
N SER A 154 -23.29 -11.69 -7.79
CA SER A 154 -22.98 -12.32 -9.08
C SER A 154 -21.73 -13.19 -8.98
N ASN A 155 -21.61 -14.17 -9.87
CA ASN A 155 -20.38 -14.96 -10.03
C ASN A 155 -19.30 -14.23 -10.86
N GLN A 156 -19.47 -12.93 -11.09
CA GLN A 156 -18.54 -12.11 -11.87
C GLN A 156 -17.59 -11.35 -10.96
N SER A 157 -16.36 -11.24 -11.39
CA SER A 157 -15.37 -10.34 -10.80
C SER A 157 -15.07 -9.19 -11.75
N LEU A 158 -14.70 -8.04 -11.20
CA LEU A 158 -14.31 -6.87 -11.98
C LEU A 158 -12.85 -6.50 -11.69
N TRP A 159 -12.11 -6.24 -12.74
CA TRP A 159 -10.79 -5.65 -12.67
C TRP A 159 -10.91 -4.13 -12.57
N LEU A 160 -10.30 -3.56 -11.56
CA LEU A 160 -10.33 -2.14 -11.26
C LEU A 160 -8.91 -1.61 -11.08
N SER A 161 -8.68 -0.36 -11.53
CA SER A 161 -7.48 0.37 -11.14
C SER A 161 -7.50 0.67 -9.63
N ASN A 162 -6.35 0.96 -9.07
CA ASN A 162 -6.26 1.32 -7.64
C ASN A 162 -6.88 2.70 -7.32
N ASN A 163 -7.28 3.46 -8.34
CA ASN A 163 -7.90 4.79 -8.26
C ASN A 163 -9.42 4.73 -7.99
N GLY A 164 -9.90 3.79 -7.22
CA GLY A 164 -11.32 3.64 -6.92
C GLY A 164 -11.82 4.51 -5.79
#